data_e106dbcfbce7bf05fdabf1c955fb80ec
#
_entry.id   e106dbcfbce7bf05fdabf1c955fb80ec
#
_cell.length_a   1.000
_cell.length_b   1.000
_cell.length_c   1.000
_cell.angle_alpha   90.00
_cell.angle_beta   90.00
_cell.angle_gamma   90.00
#
_symmetry.space_group_name_H-M   'P 1'
#
loop_
_entity.id
_entity.type
_entity.pdbx_description
1 polymer ?
#
loop_
_entity_poly.entity_id
_entity_poly.type
_entity_poly.pdbx_seq_one_letter_code
_entity_poly.pdbx_strand_id
1 'polypeptide(L)'
;MERPDFFTLKNGEKAKLPFSNEEYNQRLNKLRSIMDKDNLDMIILTSMHNIAYYSGFIYCSFGRPYGCIITEKKIVTISANIDASQPWRRSHCENIIYTDWKKDNFLKAITSIIDENKIPKNIGIENDHITLEMNEKIQLIFSASALTDISKKLMKLRMI
;
A
#
# COMPACT_ATOMS: atom_id res chain seq x y z
N MET A 1 -21.56 -8.90 18.82
CA MET A 1 -21.23 -7.82 17.86
C MET A 1 -20.20 -8.37 16.88
N GLU A 2 -20.53 -8.40 15.60
CA GLU A 2 -19.64 -8.94 14.58
C GLU A 2 -18.46 -7.95 14.37
N ARG A 3 -17.25 -8.48 14.25
CA ARG A 3 -16.05 -7.67 14.08
C ARG A 3 -15.99 -7.17 12.63
N PRO A 4 -15.74 -5.87 12.35
CA PRO A 4 -15.65 -5.39 10.99
C PRO A 4 -14.46 -6.04 10.25
N ASP A 5 -14.58 -6.20 8.94
CA ASP A 5 -13.52 -6.79 8.11
C ASP A 5 -12.23 -5.94 8.13
N PHE A 6 -12.39 -4.63 8.15
CA PHE A 6 -11.31 -3.64 8.27
C PHE A 6 -11.84 -2.33 8.86
N PHE A 7 -10.95 -1.49 9.36
CA PHE A 7 -11.28 -0.18 9.91
C PHE A 7 -10.06 0.76 9.90
N THR A 8 -10.31 2.05 10.04
CA THR A 8 -9.26 3.06 10.23
C THR A 8 -9.00 3.24 11.72
N LEU A 9 -7.72 3.23 12.12
CA LEU A 9 -7.32 3.49 13.49
C LEU A 9 -6.37 4.68 13.54
N LYS A 10 -6.80 5.73 14.26
CA LYS A 10 -5.97 6.88 14.61
C LYS A 10 -5.77 6.85 16.13
N ASN A 11 -4.63 6.34 16.58
CA ASN A 11 -4.37 6.15 18.01
C ASN A 11 -3.10 6.88 18.45
N GLY A 12 -3.29 7.92 19.25
CA GLY A 12 -2.23 8.74 19.79
C GLY A 12 -1.57 9.68 18.78
N GLU A 13 -0.50 10.33 19.19
CA GLU A 13 0.28 11.23 18.35
C GLU A 13 1.19 10.46 17.41
N LYS A 14 1.47 11.06 16.25
CA LYS A 14 2.46 10.52 15.33
C LYS A 14 3.87 10.67 15.89
N ALA A 15 4.67 9.62 15.79
CA ALA A 15 6.07 9.66 16.16
C ALA A 15 6.87 10.52 15.16
N LYS A 16 7.97 11.10 15.63
CA LYS A 16 8.93 11.77 14.73
C LYS A 16 9.52 10.73 13.78
N LEU A 17 9.36 10.96 12.48
CA LEU A 17 9.91 10.10 11.43
C LEU A 17 11.37 10.46 11.11
N PRO A 18 12.15 9.56 10.48
CA PRO A 18 13.54 9.82 10.08
C PRO A 18 13.69 10.95 9.07
N PHE A 19 12.67 11.16 8.23
CA PHE A 19 12.67 12.21 7.20
C PHE A 19 11.48 13.15 7.41
N SER A 20 11.57 14.34 6.81
CA SER A 20 10.50 15.33 6.85
C SER A 20 9.31 14.93 5.97
N ASN A 21 8.16 15.53 6.21
CA ASN A 21 6.99 15.33 5.35
C ASN A 21 7.26 15.80 3.91
N GLU A 22 8.05 16.86 3.74
CA GLU A 22 8.47 17.37 2.43
C GLU A 22 9.27 16.33 1.66
N GLU A 23 10.20 15.64 2.32
CA GLU A 23 10.97 14.56 1.71
C GLU A 23 10.08 13.39 1.26
N TYR A 24 9.16 12.92 2.09
CA TYR A 24 8.21 11.89 1.70
C TYR A 24 7.31 12.32 0.53
N ASN A 25 6.86 13.58 0.54
CA ASN A 25 6.06 14.14 -0.55
C ASN A 25 6.84 14.22 -1.86
N GLN A 26 8.13 14.59 -1.81
CA GLN A 26 9.00 14.59 -2.99
C GLN A 26 9.17 13.18 -3.58
N ARG A 27 9.36 12.16 -2.73
CA ARG A 27 9.42 10.74 -3.17
C ARG A 27 8.12 10.31 -3.84
N LEU A 28 6.98 10.64 -3.24
CA LEU A 28 5.66 10.36 -3.81
C LEU A 28 5.43 11.08 -5.14
N ASN A 29 5.83 12.33 -5.26
CA ASN A 29 5.68 13.10 -6.49
C ASN A 29 6.52 12.49 -7.63
N LYS A 30 7.74 12.05 -7.35
CA LYS A 30 8.57 11.32 -8.33
C LYS A 30 7.89 10.02 -8.78
N LEU A 31 7.29 9.26 -7.86
CA LEU A 31 6.56 8.03 -8.18
C LEU A 31 5.30 8.32 -9.00
N ARG A 32 4.52 9.33 -8.61
CA ARG A 32 3.32 9.76 -9.34
C ARG A 32 3.61 10.23 -10.76
N SER A 33 4.74 10.88 -10.98
CA SER A 33 5.20 11.23 -12.34
C SER A 33 5.45 9.99 -13.20
N ILE A 34 5.90 8.88 -12.60
CA ILE A 34 6.02 7.60 -13.30
C ILE A 34 4.65 6.98 -13.54
N MET A 35 3.74 7.07 -12.55
CA MET A 35 2.36 6.61 -12.73
C MET A 35 1.70 7.29 -13.92
N ASP A 36 1.82 8.60 -14.01
CA ASP A 36 1.28 9.38 -15.14
C ASP A 36 1.89 8.94 -16.48
N LYS A 37 3.21 8.84 -16.54
CA LYS A 37 3.94 8.42 -17.75
C LYS A 37 3.56 7.02 -18.23
N ASP A 38 3.34 6.10 -17.30
CA ASP A 38 3.06 4.69 -17.60
C ASP A 38 1.55 4.39 -17.56
N ASN A 39 0.70 5.42 -17.40
CA ASN A 39 -0.76 5.29 -17.27
C ASN A 39 -1.18 4.33 -16.15
N LEU A 40 -0.52 4.38 -15.00
CA LEU A 40 -0.87 3.59 -13.82
C LEU A 40 -1.88 4.34 -12.96
N ASP A 41 -3.02 3.73 -12.69
CA ASP A 41 -4.06 4.32 -11.83
C ASP A 41 -3.80 4.06 -10.34
N MET A 42 -3.11 2.96 -10.03
CA MET A 42 -2.82 2.51 -8.67
C MET A 42 -1.51 1.73 -8.62
N ILE A 43 -0.83 1.80 -7.49
CA ILE A 43 0.32 0.94 -7.17
C ILE A 43 0.03 0.20 -5.87
N ILE A 44 0.33 -1.10 -5.85
CA ILE A 44 0.29 -1.96 -4.67
C ILE A 44 1.72 -2.34 -4.32
N LEU A 45 2.23 -1.74 -3.23
CA LEU A 45 3.54 -2.10 -2.67
C LEU A 45 3.38 -3.17 -1.61
N THR A 46 4.21 -4.19 -1.67
CA THR A 46 4.24 -5.31 -0.71
C THR A 46 5.59 -5.50 -0.06
N SER A 47 6.67 -4.98 -0.65
CA SER A 47 8.00 -5.08 -0.08
C SER A 47 8.22 -4.11 1.08
N MET A 48 8.84 -4.59 2.15
CA MET A 48 9.12 -3.80 3.35
C MET A 48 9.91 -2.52 3.04
N HIS A 49 10.92 -2.62 2.19
CA HIS A 49 11.77 -1.47 1.87
C HIS A 49 11.05 -0.39 1.05
N ASN A 50 10.18 -0.76 0.10
CA ASN A 50 9.40 0.22 -0.64
C ASN A 50 8.30 0.84 0.23
N ILE A 51 7.62 0.04 1.04
CA ILE A 51 6.63 0.55 1.99
C ILE A 51 7.28 1.56 2.96
N ALA A 52 8.44 1.21 3.54
CA ALA A 52 9.18 2.12 4.42
C ALA A 52 9.64 3.40 3.70
N TYR A 53 10.12 3.27 2.46
CA TYR A 53 10.62 4.40 1.68
C TYR A 53 9.54 5.46 1.40
N TYR A 54 8.31 5.01 1.09
CA TYR A 54 7.20 5.90 0.75
C TYR A 54 6.31 6.29 1.94
N SER A 55 6.17 5.44 2.95
CA SER A 55 5.28 5.69 4.09
C SER A 55 6.00 6.08 5.38
N GLY A 56 7.27 5.78 5.50
CA GLY A 56 8.02 5.92 6.75
C GLY A 56 7.88 4.74 7.71
N PHE A 57 6.95 3.81 7.45
CA PHE A 57 6.69 2.69 8.34
C PHE A 57 7.56 1.48 8.01
N ILE A 58 8.42 1.12 8.95
CA ILE A 58 9.22 -0.11 8.89
C ILE A 58 8.44 -1.22 9.55
N TYR A 59 8.08 -2.23 8.78
CA TYR A 59 7.31 -3.39 9.21
C TYR A 59 8.10 -4.68 8.99
N CYS A 60 8.02 -5.57 9.96
CA CYS A 60 8.56 -6.92 9.84
C CYS A 60 7.40 -7.89 9.59
N SER A 61 7.32 -8.41 8.38
CA SER A 61 6.25 -9.34 8.00
C SER A 61 6.47 -10.70 8.65
N PHE A 62 5.54 -11.12 9.51
CA PHE A 62 5.48 -12.45 10.11
C PHE A 62 4.45 -13.35 9.38
N GLY A 63 4.47 -13.35 8.05
CA GLY A 63 3.56 -14.16 7.23
C GLY A 63 2.14 -13.62 7.09
N ARG A 64 1.85 -12.41 7.56
CA ARG A 64 0.57 -11.73 7.33
C ARG A 64 0.70 -10.76 6.17
N PRO A 65 -0.33 -10.65 5.30
CA PRO A 65 -0.35 -9.65 4.26
C PRO A 65 -0.18 -8.24 4.83
N TYR A 66 0.66 -7.46 4.19
CA TYR A 66 0.93 -6.06 4.50
C TYR A 66 1.18 -5.32 3.20
N GLY A 67 0.73 -4.09 3.09
CA GLY A 67 0.88 -3.33 1.86
C GLY A 67 0.80 -1.84 2.05
N CYS A 68 1.19 -1.13 0.99
CA CYS A 68 0.96 0.30 0.85
C CYS A 68 0.35 0.56 -0.52
N ILE A 69 -0.81 1.20 -0.53
CA ILE A 69 -1.54 1.52 -1.74
C ILE A 69 -1.32 2.99 -2.06
N ILE A 70 -0.89 3.24 -3.29
CA ILE A 70 -0.64 4.59 -3.79
C ILE A 70 -1.52 4.84 -5.01
N THR A 71 -2.27 5.93 -4.97
CA THR A 71 -3.04 6.45 -6.10
C THR A 71 -2.59 7.89 -6.40
N GLU A 72 -3.16 8.50 -7.42
CA GLU A 72 -2.94 9.92 -7.71
C GLU A 72 -3.09 10.80 -6.46
N LYS A 73 -4.09 10.51 -5.61
CA LYS A 73 -4.47 11.37 -4.48
C LYS A 73 -4.12 10.83 -3.10
N LYS A 74 -3.98 9.51 -2.97
CA LYS A 74 -3.87 8.86 -1.66
C LYS A 74 -2.59 8.05 -1.53
N ILE A 75 -2.12 7.93 -0.31
CA ILE A 75 -1.18 6.91 0.13
C ILE A 75 -1.71 6.32 1.43
N VAL A 76 -1.90 5.01 1.47
CA VAL A 76 -2.52 4.29 2.59
C VAL A 76 -1.76 3.01 2.86
N THR A 77 -1.29 2.82 4.08
CA THR A 77 -0.76 1.53 4.53
C THR A 77 -1.90 0.63 4.99
N ILE A 78 -1.79 -0.67 4.69
CA ILE A 78 -2.74 -1.69 5.14
C ILE A 78 -1.98 -2.72 5.95
N SER A 79 -2.40 -2.96 7.18
CA SER A 79 -1.73 -3.86 8.12
C SER A 79 -2.72 -4.69 8.94
N ALA A 80 -2.21 -5.77 9.55
CA ALA A 80 -3.02 -6.63 10.40
C ALA A 80 -3.36 -5.94 11.74
N ASN A 81 -4.51 -6.27 12.29
CA ASN A 81 -4.98 -5.69 13.56
C ASN A 81 -4.05 -5.93 14.76
N ILE A 82 -3.19 -6.95 14.72
CA ILE A 82 -2.20 -7.18 15.78
C ILE A 82 -1.19 -6.05 15.88
N ASP A 83 -0.93 -5.32 14.79
CA ASP A 83 0.02 -4.20 14.73
C ASP A 83 -0.65 -2.85 15.04
N ALA A 84 -1.94 -2.86 15.18
CA ALA A 84 -2.96 -1.82 15.37
C ALA A 84 -2.48 -0.35 15.34
N SER A 85 -1.81 0.13 16.36
CA SER A 85 -1.44 1.54 16.45
C SER A 85 -0.11 1.91 15.81
N GLN A 86 0.75 0.93 15.52
CA GLN A 86 2.10 1.19 15.02
C GLN A 86 2.12 1.81 13.61
N PRO A 87 1.37 1.29 12.63
CA PRO A 87 1.33 1.88 11.29
C PRO A 87 0.85 3.34 11.29
N TRP A 88 -0.18 3.65 12.08
CA TRP A 88 -0.63 5.03 12.23
C TRP A 88 0.44 5.93 12.83
N ARG A 89 1.00 5.54 13.97
CA ARG A 89 1.96 6.36 14.71
C ARG A 89 3.28 6.57 13.98
N ARG A 90 3.73 5.57 13.21
CA ARG A 90 5.07 5.52 12.60
C ARG A 90 5.07 5.73 11.09
N SER A 91 3.99 6.25 10.53
CA SER A 91 3.91 6.65 9.12
C SER A 91 3.44 8.09 8.97
N HIS A 92 3.76 8.71 7.83
CA HIS A 92 3.22 10.03 7.52
C HIS A 92 1.85 9.97 6.83
N CYS A 93 1.38 8.79 6.48
CA CYS A 93 0.15 8.56 5.72
C CYS A 93 -0.98 7.99 6.58
N GLU A 94 -2.12 7.74 5.94
CA GLU A 94 -3.24 7.03 6.56
C GLU A 94 -2.98 5.54 6.68
N ASN A 95 -3.72 4.87 7.56
CA ASN A 95 -3.62 3.44 7.77
C ASN A 95 -5.01 2.81 7.87
N ILE A 96 -5.17 1.68 7.19
CA ILE A 96 -6.30 0.77 7.35
C ILE A 96 -5.80 -0.51 8.01
N ILE A 97 -6.57 -1.00 8.96
CA ILE A 97 -6.30 -2.23 9.70
C ILE A 97 -7.32 -3.28 9.29
N TYR A 98 -6.86 -4.43 8.81
CA TYR A 98 -7.73 -5.58 8.54
C TYR A 98 -7.73 -6.56 9.72
N THR A 99 -8.85 -7.28 9.90
CA THR A 99 -9.08 -8.05 11.13
C THR A 99 -8.80 -9.53 11.03
N ASP A 100 -9.21 -10.20 9.97
CA ASP A 100 -9.06 -11.64 9.81
C ASP A 100 -8.32 -11.94 8.48
N TRP A 101 -7.07 -12.36 8.60
CA TRP A 101 -6.25 -12.67 7.44
C TRP A 101 -6.73 -13.89 6.64
N LYS A 102 -7.46 -14.82 7.28
CA LYS A 102 -8.00 -16.02 6.63
C LYS A 102 -9.18 -15.72 5.70
N LYS A 103 -9.82 -14.56 5.88
CA LYS A 103 -11.00 -14.14 5.09
C LYS A 103 -10.66 -13.17 3.95
N ASP A 104 -9.39 -13.04 3.60
CA ASP A 104 -8.91 -12.08 2.59
C ASP A 104 -9.31 -10.62 2.88
N ASN A 105 -9.48 -10.27 4.16
CA ASN A 105 -9.87 -8.92 4.57
C ASN A 105 -8.80 -7.85 4.20
N PHE A 106 -7.56 -8.26 4.01
CA PHE A 106 -6.51 -7.41 3.41
C PHE A 106 -6.92 -6.92 2.02
N LEU A 107 -7.45 -7.79 1.18
CA LEU A 107 -7.88 -7.46 -0.18
C LEU A 107 -9.14 -6.59 -0.18
N LYS A 108 -10.08 -6.84 0.75
CA LYS A 108 -11.24 -5.98 0.95
C LYS A 108 -10.82 -4.57 1.39
N ALA A 109 -9.79 -4.46 2.21
CA ALA A 109 -9.21 -3.17 2.59
C ALA A 109 -8.59 -2.44 1.37
N ILE A 110 -7.93 -3.14 0.45
CA ILE A 110 -7.43 -2.55 -0.80
C ILE A 110 -8.59 -1.99 -1.62
N THR A 111 -9.65 -2.76 -1.82
CA THR A 111 -10.81 -2.32 -2.63
C THR A 111 -11.50 -1.11 -2.03
N SER A 112 -11.52 -0.96 -0.69
CA SER A 112 -12.15 0.19 -0.02
C SER A 112 -11.46 1.53 -0.28
N ILE A 113 -10.21 1.53 -0.77
CA ILE A 113 -9.46 2.75 -1.08
C ILE A 113 -9.87 3.33 -2.43
N ILE A 114 -10.43 2.49 -3.28
CA ILE A 114 -10.80 2.81 -4.65
C ILE A 114 -12.17 3.51 -4.67
N ASP A 115 -12.27 4.54 -5.48
CA ASP A 115 -13.57 5.12 -5.80
C ASP A 115 -14.38 4.11 -6.64
N GLU A 116 -15.58 3.73 -6.18
CA GLU A 116 -16.47 2.77 -6.85
C GLU A 116 -16.76 3.16 -8.30
N ASN A 117 -16.70 4.46 -8.61
CA ASN A 117 -16.91 4.98 -9.95
C ASN A 117 -15.65 4.98 -10.83
N LYS A 118 -14.49 4.64 -10.27
CA LYS A 118 -13.20 4.68 -10.98
C LYS A 118 -12.36 3.45 -10.67
N ILE A 119 -12.79 2.29 -11.19
CA ILE A 119 -12.00 1.06 -11.11
C ILE A 119 -10.66 1.27 -11.84
N PRO A 120 -9.51 0.97 -11.20
CA PRO A 120 -8.20 1.14 -11.83
C PRO A 120 -8.09 0.22 -13.06
N LYS A 121 -7.64 0.77 -14.19
CA LYS A 121 -7.39 -0.01 -15.41
C LYS A 121 -6.00 -0.64 -15.42
N ASN A 122 -5.02 0.08 -14.87
CA ASN A 122 -3.64 -0.35 -14.82
C ASN A 122 -3.09 -0.25 -13.38
N ILE A 123 -2.62 -1.36 -12.85
CA ILE A 123 -2.11 -1.47 -11.49
C ILE A 123 -0.64 -1.85 -11.52
N GLY A 124 0.22 -1.03 -10.90
CA GLY A 124 1.63 -1.35 -10.69
C GLY A 124 1.81 -2.30 -9.51
N ILE A 125 2.59 -3.34 -9.69
CA ILE A 125 2.91 -4.34 -8.66
C ILE A 125 4.42 -4.63 -8.64
N GLU A 126 4.89 -5.25 -7.56
CA GLU A 126 6.28 -5.66 -7.37
C GLU A 126 6.44 -7.14 -7.67
N ASN A 127 6.73 -7.50 -8.94
CA ASN A 127 6.92 -8.91 -9.33
C ASN A 127 8.10 -9.59 -8.62
N ASP A 128 9.08 -8.80 -8.15
CA ASP A 128 10.23 -9.31 -7.40
C ASP A 128 9.91 -9.60 -5.92
N HIS A 129 8.71 -9.28 -5.45
CA HIS A 129 8.31 -9.48 -4.06
C HIS A 129 6.94 -10.14 -3.89
N ILE A 130 5.97 -9.84 -4.76
CA ILE A 130 4.60 -10.35 -4.61
C ILE A 130 4.58 -11.88 -4.76
N THR A 131 3.85 -12.57 -3.87
CA THR A 131 3.68 -14.02 -3.99
C THR A 131 2.73 -14.36 -5.14
N LEU A 132 2.87 -15.56 -5.73
CA LEU A 132 1.96 -16.04 -6.78
C LEU A 132 0.51 -16.04 -6.28
N GLU A 133 0.27 -16.53 -5.06
CA GLU A 133 -1.07 -16.53 -4.46
C GLU A 133 -1.66 -15.13 -4.37
N MET A 134 -0.89 -14.15 -3.90
CA MET A 134 -1.37 -12.77 -3.78
C MET A 134 -1.63 -12.15 -5.17
N ASN A 135 -0.78 -12.43 -6.14
CA ASN A 135 -0.96 -11.98 -7.51
C ASN A 135 -2.26 -12.54 -8.12
N GLU A 136 -2.52 -13.85 -7.97
CA GLU A 136 -3.76 -14.49 -8.42
C GLU A 136 -5.00 -13.86 -7.76
N LYS A 137 -4.96 -13.63 -6.46
CA LYS A 137 -6.06 -12.99 -5.72
C LYS A 137 -6.32 -11.55 -6.18
N ILE A 138 -5.27 -10.79 -6.43
CA ILE A 138 -5.38 -9.41 -6.97
C ILE A 138 -5.99 -9.46 -8.38
N GLN A 139 -5.55 -10.38 -9.24
CA GLN A 139 -6.11 -10.54 -10.58
C GLN A 139 -7.60 -10.90 -10.56
N LEU A 140 -8.04 -11.74 -9.61
CA LEU A 140 -9.44 -12.10 -9.46
C LEU A 140 -10.30 -10.89 -9.06
N ILE A 141 -9.84 -10.07 -8.11
CA ILE A 141 -10.57 -8.90 -7.65
C ILE A 141 -10.59 -7.78 -8.70
N PHE A 142 -9.46 -7.57 -9.37
CA PHE A 142 -9.29 -6.57 -10.41
C PHE A 142 -9.26 -7.22 -11.80
N SER A 143 -10.24 -8.07 -12.10
CA SER A 143 -10.27 -8.88 -13.34
C SER A 143 -10.27 -8.05 -14.63
N ALA A 144 -10.74 -6.81 -14.57
CA ALA A 144 -10.72 -5.87 -15.69
C ALA A 144 -9.44 -4.99 -15.75
N SER A 145 -8.52 -5.17 -14.81
CA SER A 145 -7.29 -4.36 -14.70
C SER A 145 -6.09 -5.12 -15.26
N ALA A 146 -5.18 -4.40 -15.91
CA ALA A 146 -3.86 -4.92 -16.26
C ALA A 146 -2.91 -4.75 -15.07
N LEU A 147 -2.16 -5.81 -14.74
CA LEU A 147 -1.09 -5.76 -13.74
C LEU A 147 0.25 -5.53 -14.44
N THR A 148 0.98 -4.53 -14.01
CA THR A 148 2.26 -4.11 -14.61
C THR A 148 3.38 -4.21 -13.58
N ASP A 149 4.47 -4.89 -13.91
CA ASP A 149 5.67 -4.92 -13.06
C ASP A 149 6.38 -3.57 -13.05
N ILE A 150 6.56 -3.02 -11.85
CA ILE A 150 7.27 -1.75 -11.61
C ILE A 150 8.53 -1.93 -10.74
N SER A 151 8.93 -3.14 -10.41
CA SER A 151 10.05 -3.45 -9.50
C SER A 151 11.33 -2.69 -9.86
N LYS A 152 11.75 -2.76 -11.13
CA LYS A 152 12.95 -2.08 -11.60
C LYS A 152 12.84 -0.55 -11.57
N LYS A 153 11.65 0.00 -11.77
CA LYS A 153 11.40 1.44 -11.71
C LYS A 153 11.48 1.94 -10.27
N LEU A 154 10.88 1.21 -9.33
CA LEU A 154 10.98 1.51 -7.90
C LEU A 154 12.43 1.47 -7.41
N MET A 155 13.19 0.46 -7.83
CA MET A 155 14.61 0.36 -7.50
C MET A 155 15.39 1.59 -8.00
N LYS A 156 15.18 2.02 -9.25
CA LYS A 156 15.84 3.21 -9.82
C LYS A 156 15.47 4.49 -9.08
N LEU A 157 14.22 4.64 -8.63
CA LEU A 157 13.79 5.83 -7.88
C LEU A 157 14.46 5.96 -6.51
N ARG A 158 14.89 4.85 -5.91
CA ARG A 158 15.60 4.84 -4.63
C ARG A 158 17.11 5.03 -4.77
N MET A 159 17.64 4.76 -5.95
CA MET A 159 19.06 4.97 -6.27
C MET A 159 19.27 6.46 -6.60
N ILE A 160 19.62 7.24 -5.59
CA ILE A 160 20.00 8.64 -5.73
C ILE A 160 21.50 8.76 -5.46
#